data_2c95adfa085439016a529ce8b96b96d3
#
_entry.id   2c95adfa085439016a529ce8b96b96d3
#
_cell.length_a   1.000
_cell.length_b   1.000
_cell.length_c   1.000
_cell.angle_alpha   90.00
_cell.angle_beta   90.00
_cell.angle_gamma   90.00
#
_symmetry.space_group_name_H-M   'P 1'
#
loop_
_entity.id
_entity.type
_entity.pdbx_description
1 polymer ?
#
loop_
_entity_poly.entity_id
_entity_poly.type
_entity_poly.pdbx_seq_one_letter_code
_entity_poly.pdbx_strand_id
1 'polypeptide(L)'
;TLRLGVAAGPLVVGMVLGWVGRTGPFVWGLPHAANSTIRQLGLLFFLAAIGLASGPDFAASAFSMTGLKVGVLAALVVAVSAIVLLTGSRWAGVSAQRASGGLAGLVGQPAILAFALSKRDDERIEAGYATLFALAIVVKIVMVQVLVAL
;
A
#
# COMPACT_ATOMS: atom_id res chain seq x y z
N THR A 1 -14.51 2.91 20.66
CA THR A 1 -14.70 1.55 20.14
C THR A 1 -13.82 1.39 18.91
N LEU A 2 -12.76 0.55 19.03
CA LEU A 2 -11.87 0.18 17.92
C LEU A 2 -12.73 -0.55 16.85
N ARG A 3 -13.08 0.14 15.79
CA ARG A 3 -13.65 -0.49 14.59
C ARG A 3 -12.47 -0.93 13.72
N LEU A 4 -12.10 -2.19 13.85
CA LEU A 4 -11.26 -2.84 12.83
C LEU A 4 -12.02 -2.75 11.52
N GLY A 5 -11.50 -1.98 10.56
CA GLY A 5 -12.11 -1.85 9.25
C GLY A 5 -12.30 -3.22 8.58
N VAL A 6 -13.23 -3.32 7.65
CA VAL A 6 -13.63 -4.57 6.96
C VAL A 6 -12.40 -5.30 6.36
N ALA A 7 -11.35 -4.59 6.00
CA ALA A 7 -10.12 -5.19 5.46
C ALA A 7 -9.15 -5.76 6.52
N ALA A 8 -9.20 -5.26 7.76
CA ALA A 8 -8.23 -5.66 8.79
C ALA A 8 -8.52 -7.06 9.37
N GLY A 9 -9.79 -7.46 9.44
CA GLY A 9 -10.19 -8.79 9.91
C GLY A 9 -9.58 -9.93 9.08
N PRO A 10 -9.86 -9.98 7.77
CA PRO A 10 -9.27 -11.00 6.88
C PRO A 10 -7.74 -10.99 6.85
N LEU A 11 -7.12 -9.80 6.96
CA LEU A 11 -5.66 -9.68 6.98
C LEU A 11 -5.06 -10.33 8.24
N VAL A 12 -5.61 -10.05 9.43
CA VAL A 12 -5.15 -10.66 10.69
C VAL A 12 -5.34 -12.16 10.66
N VAL A 13 -6.51 -12.64 10.21
CA VAL A 13 -6.80 -14.08 10.09
C VAL A 13 -5.81 -14.72 9.11
N GLY A 14 -5.57 -14.11 7.94
CA GLY A 14 -4.61 -14.62 6.96
C GLY A 14 -3.18 -14.69 7.50
N MET A 15 -2.75 -13.69 8.29
CA MET A 15 -1.43 -13.70 8.95
C MET A 15 -1.31 -14.82 9.97
N VAL A 16 -2.35 -15.02 10.81
CA VAL A 16 -2.35 -16.09 11.81
C VAL A 16 -2.33 -17.47 11.14
N LEU A 17 -3.15 -17.69 10.12
CA LEU A 17 -3.19 -18.97 9.39
C LEU A 17 -1.87 -19.22 8.64
N GLY A 18 -1.28 -18.18 8.05
CA GLY A 18 0.03 -18.27 7.41
C GLY A 18 1.15 -18.59 8.40
N TRP A 19 1.09 -18.04 9.62
CA TRP A 19 2.05 -18.34 10.69
C TRP A 19 1.89 -19.77 11.22
N VAL A 20 0.64 -20.22 11.41
CA VAL A 20 0.34 -21.61 11.86
C VAL A 20 0.73 -22.63 10.79
N GLY A 21 0.65 -22.25 9.51
CA GLY A 21 1.06 -23.05 8.35
C GLY A 21 0.21 -24.30 8.10
N ARG A 22 -0.24 -25.02 9.15
CA ARG A 22 -1.06 -26.22 9.04
C ARG A 22 -1.93 -26.41 10.28
N THR A 23 -3.19 -26.80 10.05
CA THR A 23 -4.12 -27.18 11.13
C THR A 23 -4.76 -28.51 10.79
N GLY A 24 -4.28 -29.60 11.42
CA GLY A 24 -4.75 -30.96 11.13
C GLY A 24 -4.52 -31.35 9.65
N PRO A 25 -5.56 -31.74 8.90
CA PRO A 25 -5.43 -32.11 7.50
C PRO A 25 -5.28 -30.89 6.56
N PHE A 26 -5.59 -29.67 7.04
CA PHE A 26 -5.56 -28.46 6.21
C PHE A 26 -4.18 -27.81 6.22
N VAL A 27 -3.62 -27.60 5.03
CA VAL A 27 -2.38 -26.85 4.79
C VAL A 27 -2.76 -25.45 4.34
N TRP A 28 -2.33 -24.42 5.08
CA TRP A 28 -2.63 -23.02 4.80
C TRP A 28 -1.62 -22.37 3.83
N GLY A 29 -0.49 -23.05 3.60
CA GLY A 29 0.51 -22.62 2.62
C GLY A 29 0.11 -23.03 1.21
N LEU A 30 -0.01 -22.05 0.33
CA LEU A 30 -0.26 -22.28 -1.11
C LEU A 30 1.07 -22.40 -1.86
N PRO A 31 1.15 -23.21 -2.94
CA PRO A 31 2.26 -23.16 -3.86
C PRO A 31 2.47 -21.74 -4.39
N HIS A 32 3.73 -21.35 -4.62
CA HIS A 32 4.10 -19.97 -4.97
C HIS A 32 3.30 -19.43 -6.18
N ALA A 33 3.12 -20.23 -7.23
CA ALA A 33 2.35 -19.83 -8.40
C ALA A 33 0.87 -19.58 -8.09
N ALA A 34 0.23 -20.46 -7.31
CA ALA A 34 -1.16 -20.29 -6.90
C ALA A 34 -1.34 -19.06 -5.99
N ASN A 35 -0.42 -18.87 -5.05
CA ASN A 35 -0.42 -17.71 -4.16
C ASN A 35 -0.31 -16.40 -4.96
N SER A 36 0.60 -16.33 -5.93
CA SER A 36 0.77 -15.16 -6.80
C SER A 36 -0.50 -14.85 -7.60
N THR A 37 -1.13 -15.86 -8.19
CA THR A 37 -2.37 -15.69 -8.96
C THR A 37 -3.53 -15.19 -8.10
N ILE A 38 -3.71 -15.81 -6.92
CA ILE A 38 -4.78 -15.41 -6.00
C ILE A 38 -4.55 -13.99 -5.46
N ARG A 39 -3.30 -13.63 -5.17
CA ARG A 39 -2.91 -12.28 -4.75
C ARG A 39 -3.25 -11.24 -5.82
N GLN A 40 -2.94 -11.52 -7.09
CA GLN A 40 -3.27 -10.64 -8.21
C GLN A 40 -4.77 -10.47 -8.40
N LEU A 41 -5.52 -11.58 -8.39
CA LEU A 41 -6.98 -11.54 -8.47
C LEU A 41 -7.59 -10.77 -7.30
N GLY A 42 -7.16 -11.03 -6.09
CA GLY A 42 -7.60 -10.31 -4.90
C GLY A 42 -7.33 -8.81 -4.98
N LEU A 43 -6.17 -8.41 -5.50
CA LEU A 43 -5.83 -7.02 -5.71
C LEU A 43 -6.74 -6.36 -6.76
N LEU A 44 -7.01 -7.05 -7.88
CA LEU A 44 -7.90 -6.54 -8.93
C LEU A 44 -9.34 -6.35 -8.41
N PHE A 45 -9.88 -7.33 -7.68
CA PHE A 45 -11.21 -7.22 -7.09
C PHE A 45 -11.28 -6.12 -6.02
N PHE A 46 -10.24 -5.99 -5.21
CA PHE A 46 -10.15 -4.92 -4.22
C PHE A 46 -10.16 -3.54 -4.86
N LEU A 47 -9.34 -3.33 -5.90
CA LEU A 47 -9.29 -2.06 -6.63
C LEU A 47 -10.61 -1.76 -7.35
N ALA A 48 -11.25 -2.78 -7.94
CA ALA A 48 -12.55 -2.64 -8.60
C ALA A 48 -13.64 -2.27 -7.58
N ALA A 49 -13.68 -2.94 -6.44
CA ALA A 49 -14.66 -2.67 -5.38
C ALA A 49 -14.52 -1.24 -4.82
N ILE A 50 -13.27 -0.79 -4.56
CA ILE A 50 -13.03 0.60 -4.12
C ILE A 50 -13.39 1.59 -5.21
N GLY A 51 -13.04 1.32 -6.48
CA GLY A 51 -13.38 2.20 -7.60
C GLY A 51 -14.89 2.36 -7.76
N LEU A 52 -15.65 1.28 -7.68
CA LEU A 52 -17.10 1.31 -7.75
C LEU A 52 -17.74 2.02 -6.55
N ALA A 53 -17.23 1.77 -5.34
CA ALA A 53 -17.77 2.38 -4.12
C ALA A 53 -17.48 3.90 -4.04
N SER A 54 -16.29 4.32 -4.42
CA SER A 54 -15.84 5.73 -4.29
C SER A 54 -15.99 6.54 -5.59
N GLY A 55 -16.24 5.88 -6.71
CA GLY A 55 -16.29 6.49 -8.04
C GLY A 55 -17.32 7.62 -8.17
N PRO A 56 -18.58 7.44 -7.76
CA PRO A 56 -19.61 8.47 -7.84
C PRO A 56 -19.24 9.73 -7.05
N ASP A 57 -18.81 9.58 -5.81
CA ASP A 57 -18.41 10.71 -4.95
C ASP A 57 -17.15 11.41 -5.46
N PHE A 58 -16.21 10.65 -5.99
CA PHE A 58 -15.03 11.17 -6.64
C PHE A 58 -15.40 11.98 -7.89
N ALA A 59 -16.24 11.44 -8.78
CA ALA A 59 -16.66 12.14 -9.99
C ALA A 59 -17.40 13.44 -9.68
N ALA A 60 -18.24 13.47 -8.64
CA ALA A 60 -18.96 14.65 -8.21
C ALA A 60 -18.03 15.75 -7.64
N SER A 61 -16.94 15.37 -6.97
CA SER A 61 -16.04 16.30 -6.27
C SER A 61 -14.77 16.66 -7.04
N ALA A 62 -14.23 15.73 -7.85
CA ALA A 62 -12.94 15.89 -8.52
C ALA A 62 -12.86 17.08 -9.46
N PHE A 63 -13.95 17.37 -10.17
CA PHE A 63 -14.06 18.50 -11.10
C PHE A 63 -14.50 19.82 -10.46
N SER A 64 -14.67 19.83 -9.15
CA SER A 64 -14.94 21.07 -8.40
C SER A 64 -13.63 21.85 -8.13
N MET A 65 -13.77 23.17 -7.86
CA MET A 65 -12.62 23.99 -7.45
C MET A 65 -11.92 23.44 -6.20
N THR A 66 -12.68 22.85 -5.28
CA THR A 66 -12.14 22.19 -4.08
C THR A 66 -11.38 20.93 -4.45
N GLY A 67 -11.92 20.09 -5.33
CA GLY A 67 -11.26 18.89 -5.82
C GLY A 67 -9.94 19.19 -6.53
N LEU A 68 -9.92 20.25 -7.37
CA LEU A 68 -8.68 20.68 -8.01
C LEU A 68 -7.61 21.13 -7.01
N LYS A 69 -7.98 21.94 -6.01
CA LYS A 69 -7.06 22.36 -4.95
C LYS A 69 -6.50 21.18 -4.16
N VAL A 70 -7.37 20.24 -3.77
CA VAL A 70 -6.95 19.01 -3.07
C VAL A 70 -6.04 18.16 -3.96
N GLY A 71 -6.35 18.02 -5.25
CA GLY A 71 -5.54 17.30 -6.21
C GLY A 71 -4.12 17.88 -6.35
N VAL A 72 -4.02 19.21 -6.50
CA VAL A 72 -2.72 19.90 -6.58
C VAL A 72 -1.92 19.73 -5.28
N LEU A 73 -2.55 19.89 -4.12
CA LEU A 73 -1.89 19.69 -2.83
C LEU A 73 -1.42 18.24 -2.65
N ALA A 74 -2.26 17.27 -3.01
CA ALA A 74 -1.88 15.85 -2.96
C ALA A 74 -0.69 15.54 -3.89
N ALA A 75 -0.70 16.08 -5.10
CA ALA A 75 0.42 15.93 -6.05
C ALA A 75 1.72 16.55 -5.50
N LEU A 76 1.64 17.72 -4.89
CA LEU A 76 2.78 18.37 -4.24
C LEU A 76 3.34 17.51 -3.09
N VAL A 77 2.48 17.02 -2.21
CA VAL A 77 2.89 16.16 -1.08
C VAL A 77 3.58 14.91 -1.58
N VAL A 78 3.02 14.24 -2.60
CA VAL A 78 3.62 13.04 -3.19
C VAL A 78 4.96 13.36 -3.84
N ALA A 79 5.06 14.46 -4.60
CA ALA A 79 6.29 14.88 -5.25
C ALA A 79 7.41 15.19 -4.25
N VAL A 80 7.11 15.98 -3.22
CA VAL A 80 8.08 16.31 -2.15
C VAL A 80 8.51 15.04 -1.42
N SER A 81 7.57 14.17 -1.04
CA SER A 81 7.87 12.90 -0.37
C SER A 81 8.77 12.01 -1.24
N ALA A 82 8.50 11.94 -2.54
CA ALA A 82 9.31 11.18 -3.49
C ALA A 82 10.74 11.75 -3.59
N ILE A 83 10.88 13.06 -3.73
CA ILE A 83 12.18 13.73 -3.80
C ILE A 83 12.99 13.48 -2.53
N VAL A 84 12.39 13.69 -1.36
CA VAL A 84 13.05 13.49 -0.06
C VAL A 84 13.47 12.03 0.12
N LEU A 85 12.60 11.08 -0.20
CA LEU A 85 12.91 9.67 -0.08
C LEU A 85 14.04 9.25 -1.05
N LEU A 86 13.94 9.64 -2.32
CA LEU A 86 14.92 9.23 -3.33
C LEU A 86 16.29 9.88 -3.11
N THR A 87 16.33 11.15 -2.72
CA THR A 87 17.60 11.83 -2.40
C THR A 87 18.21 11.26 -1.12
N GLY A 88 17.42 11.08 -0.06
CA GLY A 88 17.86 10.46 1.19
C GLY A 88 18.35 9.01 0.99
N SER A 89 17.65 8.23 0.16
CA SER A 89 18.07 6.87 -0.19
C SER A 89 19.43 6.85 -0.91
N ARG A 90 19.69 7.81 -1.80
CA ARG A 90 20.98 7.95 -2.47
C ARG A 90 22.11 8.26 -1.49
N TRP A 91 21.89 9.18 -0.57
CA TRP A 91 22.88 9.53 0.46
C TRP A 91 23.16 8.38 1.42
N ALA A 92 22.12 7.59 1.73
CA ALA A 92 22.23 6.39 2.57
C ALA A 92 22.80 5.16 1.84
N GLY A 93 23.17 5.26 0.56
CA GLY A 93 23.70 4.14 -0.23
C GLY A 93 22.69 3.05 -0.54
N VAL A 94 21.39 3.35 -0.44
CA VAL A 94 20.31 2.37 -0.71
C VAL A 94 20.15 2.21 -2.23
N SER A 95 20.02 0.96 -2.70
CA SER A 95 19.85 0.67 -4.12
C SER A 95 18.57 1.31 -4.67
N ALA A 96 18.60 1.72 -5.95
CA ALA A 96 17.46 2.35 -6.62
C ALA A 96 16.20 1.44 -6.61
N GLN A 97 16.39 0.12 -6.71
CA GLN A 97 15.32 -0.87 -6.64
C GLN A 97 14.62 -0.85 -5.27
N ARG A 98 15.39 -0.87 -4.19
CA ARG A 98 14.84 -0.79 -2.83
C ARG A 98 14.18 0.55 -2.57
N ALA A 99 14.74 1.64 -3.08
CA ALA A 99 14.16 2.99 -2.97
C ALA A 99 12.84 3.12 -3.73
N SER A 100 12.72 2.54 -4.93
CA SER A 100 11.47 2.55 -5.70
C SER A 100 10.35 1.77 -5.01
N GLY A 101 10.66 0.59 -4.45
CA GLY A 101 9.74 -0.15 -3.62
C GLY A 101 9.35 0.61 -2.35
N GLY A 102 10.33 1.23 -1.71
CA GLY A 102 10.12 2.09 -0.54
C GLY A 102 9.17 3.26 -0.83
N LEU A 103 9.28 3.88 -2.00
CA LEU A 103 8.36 4.94 -2.41
C LEU A 103 6.92 4.42 -2.53
N ALA A 104 6.73 3.26 -3.18
CA ALA A 104 5.43 2.62 -3.26
C ALA A 104 4.85 2.29 -1.88
N GLY A 105 5.70 1.83 -0.94
CA GLY A 105 5.34 1.56 0.44
C GLY A 105 4.98 2.83 1.23
N LEU A 106 5.76 3.91 1.08
CA LEU A 106 5.50 5.19 1.73
C LEU A 106 4.15 5.78 1.30
N VAL A 107 3.86 5.76 0.00
CA VAL A 107 2.56 6.18 -0.53
C VAL A 107 1.46 5.23 -0.06
N GLY A 108 1.78 3.95 0.09
CA GLY A 108 0.84 2.90 0.50
C GLY A 108 -0.05 2.43 -0.64
N GLN A 109 0.44 2.52 -1.89
CA GLN A 109 -0.33 2.19 -3.08
C GLN A 109 0.25 0.95 -3.78
N PRO A 110 -0.45 -0.21 -3.70
CA PRO A 110 0.01 -1.45 -4.34
C PRO A 110 0.16 -1.36 -5.86
N ALA A 111 -0.58 -0.48 -6.53
CA ALA A 111 -0.47 -0.28 -7.97
C ALA A 111 0.91 0.29 -8.37
N ILE A 112 1.53 1.13 -7.52
CA ILE A 112 2.88 1.65 -7.75
C ILE A 112 3.91 0.52 -7.62
N LEU A 113 3.72 -0.40 -6.65
CA LEU A 113 4.55 -1.58 -6.51
C LEU A 113 4.45 -2.48 -7.75
N ALA A 114 3.22 -2.77 -8.20
CA ALA A 114 3.00 -3.58 -9.39
C ALA A 114 3.65 -2.95 -10.64
N PHE A 115 3.55 -1.63 -10.80
CA PHE A 115 4.24 -0.90 -11.86
C PHE A 115 5.76 -1.02 -11.77
N ALA A 116 6.34 -0.87 -10.58
CA ALA A 116 7.79 -0.99 -10.40
C ALA A 116 8.28 -2.41 -10.75
N LEU A 117 7.57 -3.44 -10.31
CA LEU A 117 7.87 -4.85 -10.61
C LEU A 117 7.70 -5.16 -12.11
N SER A 118 6.72 -4.56 -12.79
CA SER A 118 6.56 -4.73 -14.25
C SER A 118 7.73 -4.17 -15.06
N LYS A 119 8.45 -3.18 -14.52
CA LYS A 119 9.66 -2.61 -15.16
C LYS A 119 10.91 -3.42 -14.85
N ARG A 120 10.99 -4.01 -13.68
CA ARG A 120 12.10 -4.82 -13.24
C ARG A 120 11.65 -5.77 -12.15
N ASP A 121 11.73 -7.06 -12.42
CA ASP A 121 11.45 -8.10 -11.44
C ASP A 121 12.68 -8.27 -10.54
N ASP A 122 12.63 -7.66 -9.35
CA ASP A 122 13.74 -7.63 -8.39
C ASP A 122 13.18 -7.64 -6.97
N GLU A 123 13.50 -8.67 -6.20
CA GLU A 123 13.03 -8.87 -4.82
C GLU A 123 13.32 -7.66 -3.89
N ARG A 124 14.33 -6.86 -4.20
CA ARG A 124 14.67 -5.65 -3.45
C ARG A 124 13.55 -4.60 -3.51
N ILE A 125 12.75 -4.61 -4.57
CA ILE A 125 11.59 -3.73 -4.70
C ILE A 125 10.52 -4.13 -3.68
N GLU A 126 10.21 -5.43 -3.59
CA GLU A 126 9.24 -5.95 -2.61
C GLU A 126 9.72 -5.72 -1.16
N ALA A 127 10.99 -5.97 -0.90
CA ALA A 127 11.59 -5.71 0.42
C ALA A 127 11.52 -4.24 0.82
N GLY A 128 11.80 -3.32 -0.11
CA GLY A 128 11.65 -1.88 0.11
C GLY A 128 10.20 -1.48 0.41
N TYR A 129 9.27 -2.02 -0.36
CA TYR A 129 7.84 -1.80 -0.15
C TYR A 129 7.39 -2.26 1.24
N ALA A 130 7.66 -3.50 1.61
CA ALA A 130 7.21 -4.07 2.88
C ALA A 130 7.73 -3.27 4.08
N THR A 131 9.00 -2.85 4.02
CA THR A 131 9.63 -2.08 5.11
C THR A 131 8.96 -0.74 5.32
N LEU A 132 8.79 0.06 4.26
CA LEU A 132 8.24 1.41 4.40
C LEU A 132 6.71 1.43 4.48
N PHE A 133 6.02 0.45 3.92
CA PHE A 133 4.58 0.32 4.02
C PHE A 133 4.12 0.17 5.48
N ALA A 134 4.72 -0.76 6.22
CA ALA A 134 4.37 -0.99 7.62
C ALA A 134 4.64 0.26 8.48
N LEU A 135 5.82 0.86 8.32
CA LEU A 135 6.19 2.07 9.04
C LEU A 135 5.26 3.25 8.71
N ALA A 136 4.98 3.46 7.41
CA ALA A 136 4.16 4.57 6.94
C ALA A 136 2.71 4.46 7.43
N ILE A 137 2.14 3.26 7.49
CA ILE A 137 0.79 3.06 8.03
C ILE A 137 0.74 3.44 9.50
N VAL A 138 1.67 2.97 10.31
CA VAL A 138 1.71 3.29 11.75
C VAL A 138 1.83 4.80 11.96
N VAL A 139 2.77 5.45 11.27
CA VAL A 139 2.98 6.91 11.37
C VAL A 139 1.73 7.67 10.94
N LYS A 140 1.10 7.30 9.82
CA LYS A 140 -0.14 7.95 9.33
C LYS A 140 -1.28 7.82 10.34
N ILE A 141 -1.48 6.65 10.94
CA ILE A 141 -2.52 6.43 11.94
C ILE A 141 -2.28 7.34 13.15
N VAL A 142 -1.05 7.37 13.68
CA VAL A 142 -0.70 8.22 14.81
C VAL A 142 -0.90 9.71 14.46
N MET A 143 -0.43 10.15 13.31
CA MET A 143 -0.58 11.55 12.88
C MET A 143 -2.05 11.96 12.72
N VAL A 144 -2.89 11.10 12.15
CA VAL A 144 -4.33 11.39 12.04
C VAL A 144 -4.98 11.49 13.43
N GLN A 145 -4.61 10.59 14.35
CA GLN A 145 -5.14 10.66 15.72
C GLN A 145 -4.72 11.95 16.44
N VAL A 146 -3.48 12.38 16.28
CA VAL A 146 -2.99 13.64 16.86
C VAL A 146 -3.74 14.84 16.25
N LEU A 147 -3.91 14.87 14.92
CA LEU A 147 -4.62 15.96 14.23
C LEU A 147 -6.11 16.06 14.61
N VAL A 148 -6.76 14.93 14.89
CA VAL A 148 -8.17 14.88 15.31
C VAL A 148 -8.34 15.25 16.79
N ALA A 149 -7.27 15.06 17.59
CA ALA A 149 -7.28 15.40 19.04
C ALA A 149 -6.94 16.88 19.32
N LEU A 150 -6.40 17.62 18.35
CA LEU A 150 -6.12 19.06 18.41
C LEU A 150 -7.35 19.89 18.00
#